data_3968d3d5bd0b317016e21b4698c4597d
#
_entry.id   3968d3d5bd0b317016e21b4698c4597d
#
_cell.length_a   1.000
_cell.length_b   1.000
_cell.length_c   1.000
_cell.angle_alpha   90.00
_cell.angle_beta   90.00
_cell.angle_gamma   90.00
#
_symmetry.space_group_name_H-M   'P 1'
#
loop_
_entity.id
_entity.type
_entity.pdbx_description
1 polymer ?
#
loop_
_entity_poly.entity_id
_entity_poly.type
_entity_poly.pdbx_seq_one_letter_code
_entity_poly.pdbx_strand_id
1 'polypeptide(L)'
;MNMLTNFTIVSIHRNTIQFKVQTTCTLEDLFQTFCISKARKKYFLCRETIFEPNKIYTIYTQIKQDEMPCIDQSIDIVYEDNLLLIVNKPTDLLVHTDGNTIDTLTARVHYYALIEQLPFYPMPIHRIDKETSGLVLYSKQPFFHAFFDQQIAEHHIKKTYLAIVKGNFPFKTKQITKPIARNRHNAKKMMCIQSGKPAHTKITRVSAKRNTSLLKVKITTGRKHQIRVHLQSLGYPIYNDPLYGTIYDNRKLLLESYQVTFFDPIQKKSIEVTAPIDLRFHPYTNNDLKESKAHLIDR
;
A
#
# COMPACT_ATOMS: atom_id res chain seq x y z
N MET A 1 -8.75 9.73 16.01
CA MET A 1 -9.81 10.01 15.02
C MET A 1 -10.61 11.28 15.28
N ASN A 2 -10.84 11.70 16.53
CA ASN A 2 -11.61 12.91 16.85
C ASN A 2 -10.95 14.26 16.45
N MET A 3 -9.65 14.34 16.28
CA MET A 3 -8.98 15.60 15.92
C MET A 3 -9.15 16.01 14.45
N LEU A 4 -9.30 15.06 13.53
CA LEU A 4 -9.53 15.36 12.10
C LEU A 4 -10.84 16.11 11.84
N THR A 5 -11.83 16.02 12.75
CA THR A 5 -13.09 16.75 12.60
C THR A 5 -12.91 18.26 12.71
N ASN A 6 -11.87 18.72 13.43
CA ASN A 6 -11.59 20.16 13.58
C ASN A 6 -11.03 20.82 12.32
N PHE A 7 -10.42 20.04 11.41
CA PHE A 7 -9.77 20.58 10.21
C PHE A 7 -10.57 20.24 8.96
N THR A 8 -10.73 21.22 8.09
CA THR A 8 -11.32 21.03 6.75
C THR A 8 -10.35 21.57 5.70
N ILE A 9 -9.86 20.70 4.84
CA ILE A 9 -9.01 21.10 3.71
C ILE A 9 -9.90 21.79 2.67
N VAL A 10 -9.55 23.01 2.32
CA VAL A 10 -10.29 23.85 1.36
C VAL A 10 -9.74 23.63 -0.05
N SER A 11 -8.42 23.66 -0.20
CA SER A 11 -7.76 23.44 -1.49
C SER A 11 -6.32 22.95 -1.30
N ILE A 12 -5.81 22.28 -2.33
CA ILE A 12 -4.41 21.88 -2.44
C ILE A 12 -3.92 22.36 -3.80
N HIS A 13 -2.92 23.25 -3.81
CA HIS A 13 -2.30 23.77 -5.02
C HIS A 13 -0.78 23.65 -4.91
N ARG A 14 -0.18 22.86 -5.80
CA ARG A 14 1.27 22.68 -5.85
C ARG A 14 1.88 22.49 -4.45
N ASN A 15 2.52 23.53 -3.92
CA ASN A 15 3.20 23.54 -2.62
C ASN A 15 2.38 24.18 -1.49
N THR A 16 1.09 24.45 -1.69
CA THR A 16 0.23 25.07 -0.69
C THR A 16 -0.97 24.22 -0.35
N ILE A 17 -1.36 24.23 0.93
CA ILE A 17 -2.57 23.58 1.43
C ILE A 17 -3.36 24.64 2.18
N GLN A 18 -4.59 24.90 1.74
CA GLN A 18 -5.52 25.78 2.44
C GLN A 18 -6.47 24.97 3.30
N PHE A 19 -6.71 25.43 4.51
CA PHE A 19 -7.59 24.76 5.45
C PHE A 19 -8.38 25.75 6.32
N LYS A 20 -9.45 25.25 6.92
CA LYS A 20 -10.25 25.93 7.95
C LYS A 20 -10.30 25.07 9.19
N VAL A 21 -10.56 25.71 10.34
CA VAL A 21 -10.81 25.03 11.62
C VAL A 21 -12.23 25.29 12.11
N GLN A 22 -12.80 24.35 12.85
CA GLN A 22 -14.12 24.50 13.46
C GLN A 22 -14.04 25.12 14.86
N THR A 23 -12.97 24.84 15.59
CA THR A 23 -12.70 25.41 16.91
C THR A 23 -11.28 25.94 16.94
N THR A 24 -11.03 26.95 17.77
CA THR A 24 -9.69 27.52 17.96
C THR A 24 -8.68 26.44 18.32
N CYS A 25 -7.56 26.43 17.62
CA CYS A 25 -6.46 25.48 17.84
C CYS A 25 -5.14 26.08 17.38
N THR A 26 -4.04 25.35 17.61
CA THR A 26 -2.68 25.78 17.30
C THR A 26 -2.11 25.08 16.07
N LEU A 27 -1.01 25.62 15.54
CA LEU A 27 -0.21 24.95 14.50
C LEU A 27 0.34 23.59 14.99
N GLU A 28 0.59 23.46 16.29
CA GLU A 28 1.01 22.21 16.91
C GLU A 28 -0.09 21.15 16.83
N ASP A 29 -1.35 21.53 17.13
CA ASP A 29 -2.52 20.63 17.03
C ASP A 29 -2.71 20.14 15.60
N LEU A 30 -2.47 21.02 14.61
CA LEU A 30 -2.51 20.62 13.20
C LEU A 30 -1.42 19.58 12.88
N PHE A 31 -0.18 19.84 13.29
CA PHE A 31 0.92 18.90 13.06
C PHE A 31 0.70 17.55 13.75
N GLN A 32 0.16 17.54 14.95
CA GLN A 32 -0.21 16.30 15.66
C GLN A 32 -1.33 15.56 14.92
N THR A 33 -2.36 16.26 14.47
CA THR A 33 -3.48 15.67 13.73
C THR A 33 -3.03 14.95 12.46
N PHE A 34 -2.08 15.54 11.72
CA PHE A 34 -1.53 14.96 10.49
C PHE A 34 -0.22 14.18 10.72
N CYS A 35 0.10 13.86 11.98
CA CYS A 35 1.24 13.01 12.35
C CYS A 35 2.60 13.55 11.90
N ILE A 36 2.73 14.88 11.76
CA ILE A 36 3.98 15.52 11.33
C ILE A 36 5.00 15.44 12.46
N SER A 37 6.07 14.69 12.25
CA SER A 37 7.15 14.55 13.23
C SER A 37 7.91 15.88 13.46
N LYS A 38 8.50 16.04 14.65
CA LYS A 38 9.28 17.20 15.01
C LYS A 38 10.36 17.56 13.97
N ALA A 39 11.02 16.55 13.41
CA ALA A 39 12.04 16.72 12.38
C ALA A 39 11.48 17.24 11.04
N ARG A 40 10.22 16.92 10.73
CA ARG A 40 9.56 17.34 9.48
C ARG A 40 8.88 18.71 9.56
N LYS A 41 8.56 19.23 10.75
CA LYS A 41 7.86 20.52 10.92
C LYS A 41 8.57 21.67 10.20
N LYS A 42 9.90 21.69 10.15
CA LYS A 42 10.70 22.71 9.46
C LYS A 42 10.42 22.86 7.96
N TYR A 43 9.80 21.85 7.34
CA TYR A 43 9.46 21.86 5.90
C TYR A 43 8.07 22.44 5.62
N PHE A 44 7.29 22.74 6.66
CA PHE A 44 5.94 23.23 6.53
C PHE A 44 5.79 24.56 7.26
N LEU A 45 5.62 25.64 6.49
CA LEU A 45 5.47 26.98 7.03
C LEU A 45 4.02 27.41 7.03
N CYS A 46 3.59 27.95 8.16
CA CYS A 46 2.38 28.74 8.28
C CYS A 46 2.73 30.08 8.91
N ARG A 47 2.11 31.16 8.46
CA ARG A 47 2.33 32.50 9.05
C ARG A 47 1.76 32.60 10.45
N GLU A 48 0.59 31.97 10.64
CA GLU A 48 -0.13 31.96 11.88
C GLU A 48 0.24 30.73 12.72
N THR A 49 0.29 30.90 14.03
CA THR A 49 0.49 29.82 15.00
C THR A 49 -0.76 29.45 15.78
N ILE A 50 -1.80 30.30 15.71
CA ILE A 50 -3.13 30.10 16.29
C ILE A 50 -4.15 30.26 15.18
N PHE A 51 -5.11 29.36 15.12
CA PHE A 51 -6.16 29.31 14.11
C PHE A 51 -7.52 29.52 14.80
N GLU A 52 -8.30 30.41 14.25
CA GLU A 52 -9.66 30.73 14.71
C GLU A 52 -10.70 30.22 13.70
N PRO A 53 -11.91 29.89 14.13
CA PRO A 53 -12.98 29.49 13.22
C PRO A 53 -13.28 30.54 12.13
N ASN A 54 -13.83 30.06 11.01
CA ASN A 54 -14.30 30.89 9.88
C ASN A 54 -13.20 31.63 9.09
N LYS A 55 -11.93 31.39 9.37
CA LYS A 55 -10.80 31.93 8.58
C LYS A 55 -10.16 30.82 7.73
N ILE A 56 -9.56 31.19 6.60
CA ILE A 56 -8.74 30.30 5.77
C ILE A 56 -7.28 30.55 6.08
N TYR A 57 -6.57 29.47 6.37
CA TYR A 57 -5.13 29.47 6.62
C TYR A 57 -4.39 28.70 5.53
N THR A 58 -3.12 29.04 5.31
CA THR A 58 -2.30 28.41 4.28
C THR A 58 -1.02 27.85 4.88
N ILE A 59 -0.77 26.57 4.61
CA ILE A 59 0.52 25.92 4.83
C ILE A 59 1.30 25.90 3.53
N TYR A 60 2.55 26.27 3.59
CA TYR A 60 3.50 26.23 2.48
C TYR A 60 4.48 25.07 2.69
N THR A 61 4.57 24.18 1.73
CA THR A 61 5.56 23.10 1.70
C THR A 61 6.87 23.63 1.10
N GLN A 62 7.96 23.53 1.86
CA GLN A 62 9.30 23.98 1.49
C GLN A 62 10.28 22.83 1.26
N ILE A 63 9.80 21.68 0.85
CA ILE A 63 10.66 20.55 0.50
C ILE A 63 11.29 20.83 -0.86
N LYS A 64 12.62 20.99 -0.88
CA LYS A 64 13.40 20.88 -2.11
C LYS A 64 13.51 19.40 -2.43
N GLN A 65 13.22 19.05 -3.66
CA GLN A 65 13.44 17.69 -4.16
C GLN A 65 14.78 17.66 -4.89
N ASP A 66 15.64 16.75 -4.49
CA ASP A 66 16.84 16.41 -5.24
C ASP A 66 16.45 15.69 -6.53
N GLU A 67 17.37 15.61 -7.49
CA GLU A 67 17.16 14.78 -8.67
C GLU A 67 16.95 13.32 -8.25
N MET A 68 15.83 12.76 -8.67
CA MET A 68 15.45 11.39 -8.33
C MET A 68 15.60 10.49 -9.56
N PRO A 69 15.99 9.24 -9.39
CA PRO A 69 16.01 8.29 -10.51
C PRO A 69 14.65 8.24 -11.20
N CYS A 70 14.65 8.46 -12.51
CA CYS A 70 13.48 8.38 -13.37
C CYS A 70 13.74 7.35 -14.48
N ILE A 71 12.78 6.48 -14.72
CA ILE A 71 12.83 5.47 -15.78
C ILE A 71 11.64 5.65 -16.70
N ASP A 72 11.92 5.89 -17.97
CA ASP A 72 10.93 6.05 -19.05
C ASP A 72 10.26 4.70 -19.35
N GLN A 73 9.33 4.35 -18.49
CA GLN A 73 8.47 3.17 -18.62
C GLN A 73 7.08 3.52 -18.07
N SER A 74 6.06 3.06 -18.77
CA SER A 74 4.67 3.28 -18.37
C SER A 74 4.36 2.59 -17.04
N ILE A 75 3.41 3.18 -16.31
CA ILE A 75 2.81 2.62 -15.10
C ILE A 75 1.31 2.40 -15.31
N ASP A 76 0.76 1.37 -14.68
CA ASP A 76 -0.68 1.09 -14.69
C ASP A 76 -1.34 1.77 -13.47
N ILE A 77 -1.97 2.93 -13.69
CA ILE A 77 -2.62 3.72 -12.64
C ILE A 77 -4.04 3.18 -12.43
N VAL A 78 -4.34 2.75 -11.22
CA VAL A 78 -5.66 2.23 -10.83
C VAL A 78 -6.51 3.30 -10.14
N TYR A 79 -5.86 4.22 -9.42
CA TYR A 79 -6.52 5.31 -8.71
C TYR A 79 -5.57 6.50 -8.60
N GLU A 80 -6.10 7.69 -8.79
CA GLU A 80 -5.36 8.93 -8.56
C GLU A 80 -6.29 10.03 -8.07
N ASP A 81 -5.83 10.77 -7.05
CA ASP A 81 -6.42 12.01 -6.58
C ASP A 81 -5.34 13.05 -6.22
N ASN A 82 -5.72 14.09 -5.48
CA ASN A 82 -4.76 15.12 -5.04
C ASN A 82 -3.75 14.62 -4.00
N LEU A 83 -4.04 13.54 -3.27
CA LEU A 83 -3.23 13.02 -2.17
C LEU A 83 -2.46 11.77 -2.54
N LEU A 84 -3.08 10.88 -3.30
CA LEU A 84 -2.61 9.52 -3.55
C LEU A 84 -2.54 9.21 -5.04
N LEU A 85 -1.58 8.38 -5.36
CA LEU A 85 -1.47 7.64 -6.62
C LEU A 85 -1.36 6.16 -6.26
N ILE A 86 -2.24 5.31 -6.81
CA ILE A 86 -2.23 3.86 -6.61
C ILE A 86 -1.94 3.18 -7.93
N VAL A 87 -0.83 2.46 -7.97
CA VAL A 87 -0.29 1.83 -9.18
C VAL A 87 -0.38 0.31 -9.06
N ASN A 88 -0.80 -0.33 -10.13
CA ASN A 88 -0.77 -1.79 -10.27
C ASN A 88 0.63 -2.23 -10.71
N LYS A 89 1.42 -2.72 -9.77
CA LYS A 89 2.79 -3.16 -10.02
C LYS A 89 2.80 -4.49 -10.78
N PRO A 90 3.51 -4.61 -11.89
CA PRO A 90 3.73 -5.92 -12.52
C PRO A 90 4.57 -6.83 -11.61
N THR A 91 4.52 -8.14 -11.88
CA THR A 91 5.44 -9.11 -11.24
C THR A 91 6.90 -8.83 -11.63
N ASP A 92 7.83 -9.29 -10.82
CA ASP A 92 9.29 -9.21 -11.04
C ASP A 92 9.87 -7.77 -11.08
N LEU A 93 9.12 -6.78 -10.61
CA LEU A 93 9.58 -5.40 -10.45
C LEU A 93 9.72 -5.04 -8.96
N LEU A 94 10.84 -4.47 -8.56
CA LEU A 94 11.01 -3.92 -7.21
C LEU A 94 10.17 -2.65 -7.03
N VAL A 95 9.68 -2.40 -5.81
CA VAL A 95 9.05 -1.11 -5.48
C VAL A 95 10.11 -0.02 -5.38
N HIS A 96 11.19 -0.26 -4.63
CA HIS A 96 12.36 0.65 -4.55
C HIS A 96 13.64 -0.12 -4.81
N THR A 97 14.72 0.63 -5.10
CA THR A 97 16.05 0.05 -5.30
C THR A 97 16.51 -0.78 -4.09
N ASP A 98 17.22 -1.83 -4.38
CA ASP A 98 17.98 -2.65 -3.43
C ASP A 98 19.46 -2.25 -3.36
N GLY A 99 19.82 -1.13 -3.99
CA GLY A 99 21.18 -0.61 -4.14
C GLY A 99 21.82 -0.95 -5.50
N ASN A 100 21.30 -1.95 -6.22
CA ASN A 100 21.84 -2.41 -7.49
C ASN A 100 20.87 -2.22 -8.67
N THR A 101 19.58 -2.32 -8.40
CA THR A 101 18.53 -2.24 -9.43
C THR A 101 18.04 -0.79 -9.56
N ILE A 102 18.19 -0.21 -10.75
CA ILE A 102 17.76 1.14 -11.07
C ILE A 102 16.28 1.15 -11.49
N ASP A 103 15.88 0.20 -12.36
CA ASP A 103 14.49 0.08 -12.80
C ASP A 103 13.61 -0.46 -11.67
N THR A 104 12.89 0.45 -11.04
CA THR A 104 11.95 0.17 -9.95
C THR A 104 10.62 0.85 -10.22
N LEU A 105 9.56 0.37 -9.58
CA LEU A 105 8.26 1.03 -9.70
C LEU A 105 8.35 2.50 -9.29
N THR A 106 9.10 2.82 -8.24
CA THR A 106 9.27 4.21 -7.78
C THR A 106 9.98 5.07 -8.83
N ALA A 107 11.01 4.56 -9.52
CA ALA A 107 11.68 5.30 -10.59
C ALA A 107 10.75 5.56 -11.79
N ARG A 108 9.86 4.63 -12.12
CA ARG A 108 8.83 4.80 -13.14
C ARG A 108 7.75 5.80 -12.71
N VAL A 109 7.33 5.77 -11.44
CA VAL A 109 6.39 6.75 -10.86
C VAL A 109 7.01 8.16 -10.83
N HIS A 110 8.32 8.28 -10.58
CA HIS A 110 9.01 9.56 -10.67
C HIS A 110 9.04 10.11 -12.11
N TYR A 111 9.25 9.25 -13.10
CA TYR A 111 9.15 9.64 -14.51
C TYR A 111 7.75 10.13 -14.87
N TYR A 112 6.70 9.41 -14.45
CA TYR A 112 5.31 9.86 -14.58
C TYR A 112 5.11 11.25 -13.94
N ALA A 113 5.59 11.45 -12.72
CA ALA A 113 5.48 12.73 -12.03
C ALA A 113 6.20 13.88 -12.77
N LEU A 114 7.34 13.58 -13.40
CA LEU A 114 8.08 14.55 -14.24
C LEU A 114 7.26 14.95 -15.46
N ILE A 115 6.68 13.99 -16.18
CA ILE A 115 5.87 14.26 -17.38
C ILE A 115 4.59 15.03 -17.03
N GLU A 116 3.89 14.63 -15.96
CA GLU A 116 2.69 15.30 -15.47
C GLU A 116 2.98 16.61 -14.71
N GLN A 117 4.24 17.01 -14.61
CA GLN A 117 4.68 18.23 -13.90
C GLN A 117 4.14 18.32 -12.47
N LEU A 118 4.07 17.18 -11.77
CA LEU A 118 3.65 17.16 -10.38
C LEU A 118 4.60 17.99 -9.51
N PRO A 119 4.09 18.68 -8.47
CA PRO A 119 4.92 19.55 -7.64
C PRO A 119 5.92 18.79 -6.79
N PHE A 120 5.69 17.51 -6.57
CA PHE A 120 6.55 16.61 -5.78
C PHE A 120 6.59 15.21 -6.41
N TYR A 121 7.72 14.53 -6.27
CA TYR A 121 7.81 13.12 -6.60
C TYR A 121 7.00 12.29 -5.59
N PRO A 122 6.04 11.47 -6.06
CA PRO A 122 5.25 10.63 -5.17
C PRO A 122 6.12 9.64 -4.39
N MET A 123 5.86 9.53 -3.09
CA MET A 123 6.60 8.66 -2.18
C MET A 123 5.78 7.40 -1.84
N PRO A 124 6.35 6.20 -1.95
CA PRO A 124 5.63 4.97 -1.63
C PRO A 124 5.33 4.88 -0.12
N ILE A 125 4.07 4.58 0.21
CA ILE A 125 3.58 4.43 1.59
C ILE A 125 3.90 3.03 2.11
N HIS A 126 3.91 2.03 1.22
CA HIS A 126 4.25 0.64 1.54
C HIS A 126 4.94 -0.04 0.37
N ARG A 127 5.33 -1.27 0.61
CA ARG A 127 5.95 -2.12 -0.42
C ARG A 127 5.32 -3.51 -0.48
N ILE A 128 5.43 -4.14 -1.64
CA ILE A 128 5.19 -5.57 -1.85
C ILE A 128 6.47 -6.22 -2.39
N ASP A 129 6.56 -7.54 -2.35
CA ASP A 129 7.75 -8.26 -2.80
C ASP A 129 7.95 -8.10 -4.32
N LYS A 130 9.18 -8.30 -4.80
CA LYS A 130 9.53 -8.22 -6.23
C LYS A 130 8.59 -9.05 -7.08
N GLU A 131 8.40 -10.32 -6.70
CA GLU A 131 7.60 -11.30 -7.43
C GLU A 131 6.08 -11.12 -7.28
N THR A 132 5.63 -10.34 -6.28
CA THR A 132 4.20 -10.05 -6.05
C THR A 132 3.74 -8.95 -6.99
N SER A 133 2.61 -9.15 -7.67
CA SER A 133 1.93 -8.12 -8.47
C SER A 133 0.88 -7.35 -7.65
N GLY A 134 0.32 -6.28 -8.22
CA GLY A 134 -0.84 -5.57 -7.68
C GLY A 134 -0.55 -4.24 -7.00
N LEU A 135 -1.49 -3.77 -6.22
CA LEU A 135 -1.58 -2.39 -5.76
C LEU A 135 -0.44 -1.95 -4.84
N VAL A 136 0.15 -0.80 -5.17
CA VAL A 136 1.12 -0.06 -4.35
C VAL A 136 0.66 1.40 -4.26
N LEU A 137 0.57 1.93 -3.03
CA LEU A 137 0.13 3.29 -2.72
C LEU A 137 1.33 4.23 -2.65
N TYR A 138 1.18 5.39 -3.29
CA TYR A 138 2.13 6.51 -3.25
C TYR A 138 1.44 7.77 -2.75
N SER A 139 2.06 8.49 -1.83
CA SER A 139 1.61 9.82 -1.40
C SER A 139 2.16 10.87 -2.37
N LYS A 140 1.28 11.68 -2.97
CA LYS A 140 1.63 12.79 -3.87
C LYS A 140 2.01 14.05 -3.10
N GLN A 141 1.58 14.17 -1.85
CA GLN A 141 1.77 15.36 -1.02
C GLN A 141 2.63 15.04 0.21
N PRO A 142 3.81 15.68 0.37
CA PRO A 142 4.70 15.42 1.50
C PRO A 142 4.05 15.68 2.87
N PHE A 143 3.12 16.63 2.95
CA PHE A 143 2.40 16.94 4.19
C PHE A 143 1.55 15.75 4.66
N PHE A 144 0.86 15.08 3.77
CA PHE A 144 0.00 13.94 4.10
C PHE A 144 0.73 12.60 4.18
N HIS A 145 1.99 12.54 3.76
CA HIS A 145 2.75 11.28 3.77
C HIS A 145 2.82 10.66 5.17
N ALA A 146 3.13 11.47 6.20
CA ALA A 146 3.20 10.99 7.58
C ALA A 146 1.85 10.48 8.10
N PHE A 147 0.74 11.08 7.68
CA PHE A 147 -0.59 10.63 8.02
C PHE A 147 -0.90 9.23 7.44
N PHE A 148 -0.49 8.97 6.21
CA PHE A 148 -0.65 7.64 5.60
C PHE A 148 0.32 6.61 6.19
N ASP A 149 1.55 7.00 6.53
CA ASP A 149 2.50 6.14 7.26
C ASP A 149 1.90 5.71 8.60
N GLN A 150 1.25 6.62 9.33
CA GLN A 150 0.56 6.31 10.58
C GLN A 150 -0.60 5.34 10.37
N GLN A 151 -1.39 5.51 9.31
CA GLN A 151 -2.45 4.55 8.96
C GLN A 151 -1.91 3.13 8.69
N ILE A 152 -0.71 3.00 8.10
CA ILE A 152 -0.03 1.70 7.94
C ILE A 152 0.40 1.16 9.32
N ALA A 153 1.03 1.99 10.16
CA ALA A 153 1.54 1.59 11.46
C ALA A 153 0.41 1.12 12.41
N GLU A 154 -0.73 1.79 12.37
CA GLU A 154 -1.93 1.51 13.16
C GLU A 154 -2.87 0.48 12.51
N HIS A 155 -2.47 -0.10 11.38
CA HIS A 155 -3.26 -1.08 10.62
C HIS A 155 -4.63 -0.58 10.14
N HIS A 156 -4.80 0.73 9.96
CA HIS A 156 -5.99 1.34 9.38
C HIS A 156 -6.04 1.12 7.86
N ILE A 157 -4.91 1.15 7.17
CA ILE A 157 -4.83 0.70 5.77
C ILE A 157 -4.93 -0.82 5.74
N LYS A 158 -6.05 -1.31 5.20
CA LYS A 158 -6.33 -2.75 5.06
C LYS A 158 -5.88 -3.23 3.69
N LYS A 159 -5.18 -4.37 3.66
CA LYS A 159 -4.66 -4.98 2.44
C LYS A 159 -5.23 -6.38 2.28
N THR A 160 -5.79 -6.64 1.12
CA THR A 160 -6.33 -7.94 0.73
C THR A 160 -5.58 -8.43 -0.50
N TYR A 161 -5.14 -9.68 -0.46
CA TYR A 161 -4.41 -10.33 -1.54
C TYR A 161 -5.23 -11.48 -2.11
N LEU A 162 -4.98 -11.81 -3.37
CA LEU A 162 -5.35 -13.08 -3.98
C LEU A 162 -4.09 -13.96 -4.06
N ALA A 163 -4.25 -15.24 -3.76
CA ALA A 163 -3.19 -16.23 -3.86
C ALA A 163 -3.74 -17.55 -4.42
N ILE A 164 -3.02 -18.15 -5.38
CA ILE A 164 -3.29 -19.54 -5.79
C ILE A 164 -2.29 -20.43 -5.07
N VAL A 165 -2.80 -21.43 -4.37
CA VAL A 165 -1.97 -22.46 -3.73
C VAL A 165 -2.13 -23.82 -4.42
N LYS A 166 -1.09 -24.64 -4.36
CA LYS A 166 -1.15 -26.05 -4.77
C LYS A 166 -1.92 -26.86 -3.73
N GLY A 167 -2.82 -27.72 -4.18
CA GLY A 167 -3.66 -28.57 -3.33
C GLY A 167 -5.02 -27.97 -2.98
N ASN A 168 -5.88 -28.81 -2.45
CA ASN A 168 -7.22 -28.44 -1.98
C ASN A 168 -7.10 -27.94 -0.53
N PHE A 169 -7.04 -26.61 -0.36
CA PHE A 169 -6.97 -25.98 0.97
C PHE A 169 -8.22 -26.37 1.79
N PRO A 170 -8.07 -27.07 2.93
CA PRO A 170 -9.20 -27.73 3.58
C PRO A 170 -10.13 -26.77 4.33
N PHE A 171 -9.61 -25.62 4.76
CA PHE A 171 -10.35 -24.69 5.62
C PHE A 171 -11.16 -23.67 4.78
N LYS A 172 -12.43 -23.42 5.14
CA LYS A 172 -13.20 -22.30 4.60
C LYS A 172 -12.55 -20.97 5.01
N THR A 173 -12.14 -20.86 6.28
CA THR A 173 -11.39 -19.74 6.84
C THR A 173 -10.32 -20.23 7.82
N LYS A 174 -9.13 -19.64 7.79
CA LYS A 174 -8.02 -19.95 8.70
C LYS A 174 -7.30 -18.68 9.13
N GLN A 175 -7.00 -18.56 10.40
CA GLN A 175 -6.09 -17.51 10.92
C GLN A 175 -4.73 -18.13 11.23
N ILE A 176 -3.66 -17.37 10.95
CA ILE A 176 -2.27 -17.74 11.26
C ILE A 176 -1.65 -16.56 11.98
N THR A 177 -1.10 -16.84 13.16
CA THR A 177 -0.46 -15.84 14.03
C THR A 177 1.01 -16.22 14.34
N LYS A 178 1.58 -17.14 13.56
CA LYS A 178 2.97 -17.57 13.74
C LYS A 178 3.94 -16.42 13.52
N PRO A 179 4.83 -16.11 14.48
CA PRO A 179 5.84 -15.09 14.32
C PRO A 179 6.84 -15.44 13.20
N ILE A 180 7.40 -14.40 12.56
CA ILE A 180 8.28 -14.54 11.38
C ILE A 180 9.64 -13.90 11.67
N ALA A 181 10.72 -14.64 11.37
CA ALA A 181 12.10 -14.16 11.39
C ALA A 181 12.85 -14.55 10.11
N ARG A 182 14.04 -13.97 9.92
CA ARG A 182 14.95 -14.34 8.83
C ARG A 182 15.44 -15.79 9.04
N ASN A 183 15.47 -16.57 7.98
CA ASN A 183 16.04 -17.92 8.03
C ASN A 183 17.56 -17.81 8.17
N ARG A 184 18.14 -18.49 9.18
CA ARG A 184 19.58 -18.44 9.46
C ARG A 184 20.42 -19.16 8.42
N HIS A 185 19.85 -20.19 7.79
CA HIS A 185 20.53 -21.00 6.78
C HIS A 185 20.34 -20.52 5.34
N ASN A 186 19.36 -19.62 5.11
CA ASN A 186 19.12 -19.05 3.80
C ASN A 186 18.69 -17.59 3.93
N ALA A 187 19.64 -16.69 3.68
CA ALA A 187 19.45 -15.24 3.81
C ALA A 187 18.32 -14.64 2.97
N LYS A 188 17.92 -15.33 1.88
CA LYS A 188 16.81 -14.89 1.00
C LYS A 188 15.45 -15.26 1.57
N LYS A 189 15.37 -16.25 2.48
CA LYS A 189 14.12 -16.77 3.05
C LYS A 189 13.79 -16.18 4.41
N MET A 190 12.50 -16.14 4.70
CA MET A 190 11.94 -15.97 6.05
C MET A 190 11.43 -17.34 6.55
N MET A 191 11.18 -17.46 7.85
CA MET A 191 10.63 -18.67 8.46
C MET A 191 9.71 -18.32 9.63
N CYS A 192 8.73 -19.20 9.90
CA CYS A 192 7.94 -19.13 11.10
C CYS A 192 8.74 -19.71 12.28
N ILE A 193 9.00 -18.89 13.29
CA ILE A 193 9.71 -19.29 14.52
C ILE A 193 9.26 -18.44 15.69
N GLN A 194 9.19 -19.01 16.90
CA GLN A 194 8.66 -18.36 18.10
C GLN A 194 9.38 -17.04 18.46
N SER A 195 10.68 -16.93 18.24
CA SER A 195 11.48 -15.73 18.47
C SER A 195 11.33 -14.66 17.37
N GLY A 196 10.44 -14.85 16.39
CA GLY A 196 10.20 -13.93 15.29
C GLY A 196 9.34 -12.73 15.70
N LYS A 197 9.16 -11.80 14.73
CA LYS A 197 8.26 -10.67 14.90
C LYS A 197 6.81 -11.12 14.70
N PRO A 198 5.84 -10.63 15.51
CA PRO A 198 4.43 -10.96 15.36
C PRO A 198 3.94 -10.75 13.92
N ALA A 199 3.16 -11.72 13.42
CA ALA A 199 2.61 -11.69 12.08
C ALA A 199 1.21 -12.30 12.08
N HIS A 200 0.23 -11.60 11.49
CA HIS A 200 -1.17 -11.98 11.49
C HIS A 200 -1.72 -12.04 10.06
N THR A 201 -2.23 -13.21 9.68
CA THR A 201 -2.79 -13.49 8.36
C THR A 201 -4.12 -14.22 8.50
N LYS A 202 -5.18 -13.67 7.88
CA LYS A 202 -6.48 -14.34 7.75
C LYS A 202 -6.66 -14.80 6.31
N ILE A 203 -6.93 -16.07 6.13
CA ILE A 203 -7.13 -16.72 4.84
C ILE A 203 -8.59 -17.13 4.72
N THR A 204 -9.19 -16.88 3.57
CA THR A 204 -10.55 -17.39 3.19
C THR A 204 -10.41 -18.08 1.84
N ARG A 205 -10.82 -19.34 1.76
CA ARG A 205 -10.87 -20.06 0.50
C ARG A 205 -12.05 -19.57 -0.34
N VAL A 206 -11.77 -19.08 -1.53
CA VAL A 206 -12.76 -18.61 -2.50
C VAL A 206 -13.26 -19.79 -3.35
N SER A 207 -12.32 -20.57 -3.89
CA SER A 207 -12.64 -21.73 -4.70
C SER A 207 -11.55 -22.79 -4.62
N ALA A 208 -11.88 -24.03 -5.01
CA ALA A 208 -10.92 -25.12 -5.18
C ALA A 208 -11.24 -25.84 -6.48
N LYS A 209 -10.26 -25.98 -7.38
CA LYS A 209 -10.39 -26.62 -8.68
C LYS A 209 -9.08 -27.31 -9.08
N ARG A 210 -9.14 -28.50 -9.65
CA ARG A 210 -7.99 -29.20 -10.26
C ARG A 210 -6.75 -29.24 -9.39
N ASN A 211 -6.93 -29.62 -8.09
CA ASN A 211 -5.84 -29.69 -7.12
C ASN A 211 -5.10 -28.33 -6.92
N THR A 212 -5.84 -27.23 -6.97
CA THR A 212 -5.42 -25.89 -6.60
C THR A 212 -6.53 -25.18 -5.84
N SER A 213 -6.21 -24.17 -5.04
CA SER A 213 -7.20 -23.34 -4.36
C SER A 213 -6.90 -21.87 -4.55
N LEU A 214 -7.95 -21.10 -4.87
CA LEU A 214 -7.90 -19.64 -4.83
C LEU A 214 -8.25 -19.16 -3.43
N LEU A 215 -7.36 -18.36 -2.87
CA LEU A 215 -7.45 -17.83 -1.51
C LEU A 215 -7.52 -16.30 -1.54
N LYS A 216 -8.45 -15.75 -0.76
CA LYS A 216 -8.47 -14.34 -0.38
C LYS A 216 -7.74 -14.20 0.96
N VAL A 217 -6.68 -13.40 1.00
CA VAL A 217 -5.77 -13.31 2.15
C VAL A 217 -5.75 -11.87 2.67
N LYS A 218 -6.14 -11.66 3.93
CA LYS A 218 -6.04 -10.38 4.63
C LYS A 218 -4.89 -10.40 5.62
N ILE A 219 -4.08 -9.36 5.63
CA ILE A 219 -2.98 -9.19 6.58
C ILE A 219 -3.17 -7.91 7.39
N THR A 220 -2.90 -7.99 8.70
CA THR A 220 -2.83 -6.81 9.58
C THR A 220 -1.40 -6.34 9.82
N THR A 221 -0.42 -7.22 9.66
CA THR A 221 1.02 -6.93 9.72
C THR A 221 1.62 -7.03 8.31
N GLY A 222 2.78 -6.39 8.07
CA GLY A 222 3.48 -6.40 6.79
C GLY A 222 4.91 -6.94 6.91
N ARG A 223 5.10 -8.20 7.33
CA ARG A 223 6.45 -8.82 7.42
C ARG A 223 6.90 -9.26 6.03
N LYS A 224 8.21 -9.21 5.78
CA LYS A 224 8.79 -9.71 4.53
C LYS A 224 8.32 -11.14 4.26
N HIS A 225 7.84 -11.42 3.06
CA HIS A 225 7.33 -12.71 2.59
C HIS A 225 6.20 -13.32 3.46
N GLN A 226 5.48 -12.52 4.26
CA GLN A 226 4.55 -13.02 5.29
C GLN A 226 3.55 -14.05 4.75
N ILE A 227 2.83 -13.74 3.68
CA ILE A 227 1.79 -14.62 3.11
C ILE A 227 2.45 -15.90 2.60
N ARG A 228 3.58 -15.77 1.90
CA ARG A 228 4.33 -16.89 1.31
C ARG A 228 4.78 -17.88 2.38
N VAL A 229 5.41 -17.40 3.44
CA VAL A 229 5.92 -18.21 4.55
C VAL A 229 4.78 -18.82 5.39
N HIS A 230 3.71 -18.08 5.63
CA HIS A 230 2.56 -18.59 6.36
C HIS A 230 1.86 -19.73 5.61
N LEU A 231 1.61 -19.56 4.31
CA LEU A 231 0.99 -20.60 3.48
C LEU A 231 1.89 -21.83 3.37
N GLN A 232 3.20 -21.64 3.17
CA GLN A 232 4.17 -22.74 3.17
C GLN A 232 4.19 -23.49 4.49
N SER A 233 4.09 -22.77 5.63
CA SER A 233 4.08 -23.41 6.97
C SER A 233 2.82 -24.23 7.27
N LEU A 234 1.79 -24.13 6.45
CA LEU A 234 0.59 -24.97 6.47
C LEU A 234 0.66 -26.14 5.48
N GLY A 235 1.74 -26.26 4.68
CA GLY A 235 1.85 -27.24 3.61
C GLY A 235 1.16 -26.85 2.30
N TYR A 236 0.73 -25.56 2.16
CA TYR A 236 0.07 -25.04 0.96
C TYR A 236 0.86 -23.87 0.36
N PRO A 237 2.07 -24.11 -0.18
CA PRO A 237 2.85 -23.06 -0.79
C PRO A 237 2.10 -22.43 -1.98
N ILE A 238 2.38 -21.14 -2.22
CA ILE A 238 1.81 -20.42 -3.36
C ILE A 238 2.34 -21.05 -4.66
N TYR A 239 1.47 -21.11 -5.65
CA TYR A 239 1.77 -21.64 -6.96
C TYR A 239 2.87 -20.83 -7.64
N ASN A 240 3.89 -21.49 -8.18
CA ASN A 240 5.09 -20.90 -8.75
C ASN A 240 5.92 -20.02 -7.81
N ASP A 241 5.89 -20.27 -6.49
CA ASP A 241 6.75 -19.56 -5.56
C ASP A 241 8.21 -20.07 -5.68
N PRO A 242 9.17 -19.23 -6.17
CA PRO A 242 10.54 -19.66 -6.39
C PRO A 242 11.33 -19.89 -5.10
N LEU A 243 10.83 -19.40 -3.95
CA LEU A 243 11.53 -19.54 -2.68
C LEU A 243 10.88 -20.57 -1.75
N TYR A 244 9.55 -20.69 -1.76
CA TYR A 244 8.81 -21.47 -0.77
C TYR A 244 8.00 -22.61 -1.37
N GLY A 245 7.95 -22.71 -2.71
CA GLY A 245 7.17 -23.72 -3.43
C GLY A 245 7.94 -24.37 -4.55
N THR A 246 7.19 -24.79 -5.57
CA THR A 246 7.69 -25.40 -6.80
C THR A 246 7.22 -24.60 -8.00
N ILE A 247 8.08 -24.47 -9.00
CA ILE A 247 7.73 -23.86 -10.28
C ILE A 247 7.05 -24.94 -11.14
N TYR A 248 5.83 -24.70 -11.55
CA TYR A 248 5.03 -25.62 -12.35
C TYR A 248 4.92 -25.19 -13.82
N ASP A 249 5.01 -23.87 -14.07
CA ASP A 249 4.90 -23.28 -15.41
C ASP A 249 5.47 -21.85 -15.45
N ASN A 250 5.34 -21.17 -16.57
CA ASN A 250 5.95 -19.85 -16.83
C ASN A 250 5.16 -18.64 -16.25
N ARG A 251 4.06 -18.85 -15.55
CA ARG A 251 3.17 -17.75 -15.08
C ARG A 251 3.72 -16.92 -13.91
N LYS A 252 4.88 -17.25 -13.40
CA LYS A 252 5.46 -16.57 -12.23
C LYS A 252 4.67 -16.84 -10.93
N LEU A 253 5.03 -16.18 -9.84
CA LEU A 253 4.34 -16.27 -8.55
C LEU A 253 2.87 -15.82 -8.67
N LEU A 254 1.92 -16.65 -8.24
CA LEU A 254 0.50 -16.31 -8.25
C LEU A 254 0.08 -15.70 -6.90
N LEU A 255 0.61 -14.52 -6.59
CA LEU A 255 0.27 -13.68 -5.45
C LEU A 255 0.07 -12.24 -5.92
N GLU A 256 -1.08 -11.66 -5.63
CA GLU A 256 -1.48 -10.33 -6.06
C GLU A 256 -2.00 -9.49 -4.90
N SER A 257 -1.51 -8.26 -4.74
CA SER A 257 -2.09 -7.23 -3.87
C SER A 257 -3.35 -6.69 -4.55
N TYR A 258 -4.49 -7.33 -4.26
CA TYR A 258 -5.72 -7.20 -5.03
C TYR A 258 -6.55 -5.99 -4.63
N GLN A 259 -6.63 -5.68 -3.33
CA GLN A 259 -7.52 -4.64 -2.82
C GLN A 259 -6.89 -3.94 -1.63
N VAL A 260 -7.05 -2.62 -1.59
CA VAL A 260 -6.62 -1.78 -0.47
C VAL A 260 -7.77 -0.90 -0.01
N THR A 261 -7.86 -0.66 1.31
CA THR A 261 -8.81 0.30 1.89
C THR A 261 -8.03 1.25 2.77
N PHE A 262 -8.25 2.54 2.61
CA PHE A 262 -7.61 3.61 3.40
C PHE A 262 -8.62 4.68 3.78
N PHE A 263 -8.30 5.50 4.78
CA PHE A 263 -9.11 6.66 5.15
C PHE A 263 -8.56 7.91 4.45
N ASP A 264 -9.44 8.61 3.73
CA ASP A 264 -9.13 9.90 3.09
C ASP A 264 -9.40 11.04 4.09
N PRO A 265 -8.37 11.83 4.46
CA PRO A 265 -8.54 12.91 5.43
C PRO A 265 -9.31 14.13 4.88
N ILE A 266 -9.41 14.27 3.56
CA ILE A 266 -10.15 15.36 2.92
C ILE A 266 -11.64 15.02 2.87
N GLN A 267 -11.95 13.86 2.26
CA GLN A 267 -13.33 13.38 2.13
C GLN A 267 -13.90 12.85 3.45
N LYS A 268 -13.04 12.62 4.46
CA LYS A 268 -13.39 12.07 5.78
C LYS A 268 -14.12 10.73 5.70
N LYS A 269 -13.80 9.93 4.69
CA LYS A 269 -14.39 8.60 4.44
C LYS A 269 -13.33 7.55 4.13
N SER A 270 -13.71 6.28 4.28
CA SER A 270 -12.89 5.16 3.81
C SER A 270 -13.10 4.96 2.31
N ILE A 271 -11.99 4.85 1.58
CA ILE A 271 -11.96 4.57 0.15
C ILE A 271 -11.41 3.15 -0.02
N GLU A 272 -12.08 2.37 -0.86
CA GLU A 272 -11.65 1.04 -1.24
C GLU A 272 -11.29 1.02 -2.73
N VAL A 273 -10.07 0.57 -3.03
CA VAL A 273 -9.57 0.44 -4.41
C VAL A 273 -9.24 -1.01 -4.68
N THR A 274 -9.72 -1.52 -5.80
CA THR A 274 -9.55 -2.92 -6.24
C THR A 274 -8.81 -2.94 -7.57
N ALA A 275 -7.75 -3.75 -7.68
CA ALA A 275 -7.03 -3.96 -8.93
C ALA A 275 -7.87 -4.76 -9.93
N PRO A 276 -7.73 -4.54 -11.24
CA PRO A 276 -8.14 -5.52 -12.23
C PRO A 276 -7.45 -6.86 -11.94
N ILE A 277 -8.18 -7.96 -11.97
CA ILE A 277 -7.59 -9.28 -11.71
C ILE A 277 -6.57 -9.59 -12.79
N ASP A 278 -5.35 -9.90 -12.39
CA ASP A 278 -4.29 -10.32 -13.28
C ASP A 278 -4.71 -11.56 -14.10
N LEU A 279 -4.49 -11.53 -15.41
CA LEU A 279 -4.85 -12.61 -16.35
C LEU A 279 -4.34 -13.99 -15.90
N ARG A 280 -3.23 -14.04 -15.16
CA ARG A 280 -2.67 -15.28 -14.62
C ARG A 280 -3.62 -16.01 -13.65
N PHE A 281 -4.55 -15.27 -13.02
CA PHE A 281 -5.55 -15.82 -12.09
C PHE A 281 -6.83 -16.31 -12.78
N HIS A 282 -7.10 -15.88 -14.02
CA HIS A 282 -8.34 -16.21 -14.75
C HIS A 282 -8.70 -17.70 -14.79
N PRO A 283 -7.76 -18.67 -14.94
CA PRO A 283 -8.09 -20.08 -14.90
C PRO A 283 -8.68 -20.57 -13.58
N TYR A 284 -8.52 -19.80 -12.50
CA TYR A 284 -8.90 -20.16 -11.14
C TYR A 284 -10.07 -19.35 -10.60
N THR A 285 -10.45 -18.23 -11.26
CA THR A 285 -11.54 -17.37 -10.86
C THR A 285 -12.87 -17.88 -11.40
N ASN A 286 -13.95 -17.64 -10.67
CA ASN A 286 -15.33 -17.77 -11.18
C ASN A 286 -15.73 -16.46 -11.86
N ASN A 287 -16.84 -16.47 -12.63
CA ASN A 287 -17.33 -15.29 -13.34
C ASN A 287 -17.58 -14.08 -12.43
N ASP A 288 -18.05 -14.31 -11.20
CA ASP A 288 -18.31 -13.26 -10.20
C ASP A 288 -17.07 -12.40 -9.83
N LEU A 289 -15.87 -12.95 -9.96
CA LEU A 289 -14.63 -12.22 -9.71
C LEU A 289 -14.07 -11.55 -10.99
N LYS A 290 -14.53 -11.93 -12.18
CA LYS A 290 -14.06 -11.39 -13.46
C LYS A 290 -14.64 -10.00 -13.76
N GLU A 291 -15.77 -9.64 -13.16
CA GLU A 291 -16.50 -8.39 -13.43
C GLU A 291 -16.22 -7.27 -12.44
N SER A 292 -15.29 -7.42 -11.50
CA SER A 292 -14.91 -6.34 -10.58
C SER A 292 -14.17 -5.24 -11.33
N LYS A 293 -14.92 -4.36 -12.02
CA LYS A 293 -14.43 -3.04 -12.44
C LYS A 293 -14.11 -2.24 -11.19
N ALA A 294 -13.08 -1.40 -11.26
CA ALA A 294 -12.82 -0.42 -10.22
C ALA A 294 -14.11 0.39 -9.95
N HIS A 295 -14.81 0.07 -8.87
CA HIS A 295 -15.93 0.86 -8.42
C HIS A 295 -15.43 1.81 -7.34
N LEU A 296 -15.44 3.11 -7.65
CA LEU A 296 -15.57 4.14 -6.63
C LEU A 296 -16.90 3.87 -5.91
N ILE A 297 -16.81 3.35 -4.70
CA ILE A 297 -18.00 3.23 -3.85
C ILE A 297 -18.19 4.59 -3.17
N ASP A 298 -19.05 5.41 -3.77
CA ASP A 298 -19.72 6.50 -3.06
C ASP A 298 -20.66 5.89 -2.01
N ARG A 299 -20.25 5.91 -0.75
CA ARG A 299 -21.11 5.73 0.42
C ARG A 299 -20.72 6.68 1.53
#